data_3664b528516e7da98b4763c8d8f154f2
#
_entry.id   3664b528516e7da98b4763c8d8f154f2
#
_cell.length_a   1.000
_cell.length_b   1.000
_cell.length_c   1.000
_cell.angle_alpha   90.00
_cell.angle_beta   90.00
_cell.angle_gamma   90.00
#
_symmetry.space_group_name_H-M   'P 1'
#
loop_
_entity.id
_entity.type
_entity.pdbx_description
1 polymer ?
#
loop_
_entity_poly.entity_id
_entity_poly.type
_entity_poly.pdbx_seq_one_letter_code
_entity_poly.pdbx_strand_id
1 'polypeptide(L)'
;MKKMKKVLSILLAAVLFLGLTACGGEKGGKSENNKIRIGATPVPHVDILKVVEEDLKKEGIELEIVTYTDYPLINKALVEKEIDANFFQHVPYFEDFEKNDQGGLEILGGVHIEPMGIYSKKYKSLDELKDGDEVMIPNDTTNSGRPL
;
A
#
# COMPACT_ATOMS: atom_id res chain seq x y z
N MET A 1 -29.88 27.69 -55.31
CA MET A 1 -28.66 27.01 -54.89
C MET A 1 -27.80 27.82 -53.88
N LYS A 2 -27.51 29.12 -54.08
CA LYS A 2 -26.68 29.91 -53.14
C LYS A 2 -27.33 30.12 -51.76
N LYS A 3 -28.64 30.31 -51.65
CA LYS A 3 -29.38 30.49 -50.37
C LYS A 3 -29.40 29.19 -49.54
N MET A 4 -29.56 28.05 -50.20
CA MET A 4 -29.60 26.71 -49.53
C MET A 4 -28.24 26.36 -48.91
N LYS A 5 -27.11 26.72 -49.56
CA LYS A 5 -25.78 26.50 -49.02
C LYS A 5 -25.49 27.38 -47.77
N LYS A 6 -26.02 28.63 -47.76
CA LYS A 6 -25.90 29.52 -46.57
C LYS A 6 -26.69 29.00 -45.36
N VAL A 7 -27.90 28.49 -45.59
CA VAL A 7 -28.74 27.91 -44.52
C VAL A 7 -28.11 26.65 -43.96
N LEU A 8 -27.54 25.80 -44.81
CA LEU A 8 -26.83 24.58 -44.40
C LEU A 8 -25.57 24.85 -43.58
N SER A 9 -24.82 25.92 -43.97
CA SER A 9 -23.63 26.37 -43.23
C SER A 9 -23.99 26.93 -41.85
N ILE A 10 -25.11 27.63 -41.71
CA ILE A 10 -25.54 28.18 -40.42
C ILE A 10 -26.07 27.06 -39.51
N LEU A 11 -26.76 26.07 -40.05
CA LEU A 11 -27.20 24.87 -39.30
C LEU A 11 -26.00 24.02 -38.82
N LEU A 12 -24.96 23.88 -39.66
CA LEU A 12 -23.78 23.12 -39.29
C LEU A 12 -22.96 23.83 -38.20
N ALA A 13 -22.87 25.19 -38.26
CA ALA A 13 -22.23 26.01 -37.23
C ALA A 13 -23.00 25.95 -35.88
N ALA A 14 -24.31 25.95 -35.91
CA ALA A 14 -25.16 25.83 -34.71
C ALA A 14 -25.00 24.48 -34.01
N VAL A 15 -24.87 23.38 -34.77
CA VAL A 15 -24.64 22.04 -34.22
C VAL A 15 -23.25 21.92 -33.59
N LEU A 16 -22.23 22.58 -34.16
CA LEU A 16 -20.88 22.66 -33.59
C LEU A 16 -20.83 23.49 -32.30
N PHE A 17 -21.63 24.55 -32.17
CA PHE A 17 -21.69 25.35 -30.93
C PHE A 17 -22.42 24.63 -29.79
N LEU A 18 -23.43 23.79 -30.08
CA LEU A 18 -24.13 23.00 -29.07
C LEU A 18 -23.27 21.82 -28.54
N GLY A 19 -22.28 21.37 -29.28
CA GLY A 19 -21.35 20.29 -28.84
C GLY A 19 -20.28 20.74 -27.86
N LEU A 20 -19.98 22.04 -27.74
CA LEU A 20 -18.92 22.57 -26.87
C LEU A 20 -19.37 22.92 -25.45
N THR A 21 -20.67 22.90 -25.15
CA THR A 21 -21.18 23.16 -23.81
C THR A 21 -21.38 21.89 -22.97
N ALA A 22 -21.10 20.70 -23.52
CA ALA A 22 -21.22 19.42 -22.81
C ALA A 22 -19.94 19.00 -22.04
N CYS A 23 -18.86 19.79 -22.12
CA CYS A 23 -17.61 19.53 -21.40
C CYS A 23 -17.27 20.68 -20.41
N GLY A 24 -18.23 21.15 -19.64
CA GLY A 24 -18.00 22.21 -18.67
C GLY A 24 -18.83 22.05 -17.42
N GLY A 25 -18.55 21.00 -16.66
CA GLY A 25 -19.26 20.74 -15.42
C GLY A 25 -18.63 19.57 -14.66
N GLU A 26 -17.34 19.61 -14.50
CA GLU A 26 -16.69 18.83 -13.44
C GLU A 26 -17.04 19.46 -12.10
N LYS A 27 -18.29 19.28 -11.68
CA LYS A 27 -18.60 19.22 -10.26
C LYS A 27 -17.71 18.10 -9.75
N GLY A 28 -16.74 18.44 -8.88
CA GLY A 28 -15.95 17.48 -8.15
C GLY A 28 -16.87 16.40 -7.62
N GLY A 29 -17.00 15.32 -8.38
CA GLY A 29 -17.60 14.11 -7.88
C GLY A 29 -16.75 13.73 -6.69
N LYS A 30 -17.37 13.67 -5.51
CA LYS A 30 -16.80 12.86 -4.42
C LYS A 30 -16.46 11.54 -5.10
N SER A 31 -15.18 11.22 -5.16
CA SER A 31 -14.73 9.92 -5.57
C SER A 31 -15.50 8.92 -4.72
N GLU A 32 -16.38 8.13 -5.32
CA GLU A 32 -17.15 7.08 -4.64
C GLU A 32 -16.25 5.95 -4.16
N ASN A 33 -14.94 6.15 -4.16
CA ASN A 33 -13.98 5.17 -3.73
C ASN A 33 -13.21 5.69 -2.50
N ASN A 34 -13.95 5.88 -1.39
CA ASN A 34 -13.33 6.09 -0.08
C ASN A 34 -12.81 4.77 0.52
N LYS A 35 -12.50 3.79 -0.31
CA LYS A 35 -11.97 2.50 0.09
C LYS A 35 -10.47 2.46 -0.10
N ILE A 36 -9.75 2.10 0.95
CA ILE A 36 -8.30 1.91 0.95
C ILE A 36 -7.99 0.45 1.25
N ARG A 37 -7.25 -0.21 0.35
CA ARG A 37 -6.78 -1.59 0.53
C ARG A 37 -5.36 -1.56 1.09
N ILE A 38 -5.17 -2.10 2.29
CA ILE A 38 -3.85 -2.16 2.93
C ILE A 38 -3.41 -3.60 3.09
N GLY A 39 -2.27 -3.94 2.48
CA GLY A 39 -1.61 -5.24 2.65
C GLY A 39 -0.85 -5.28 3.97
N ALA A 40 -1.06 -6.33 4.78
CA ALA A 40 -0.42 -6.46 6.07
C ALA A 40 -0.15 -7.92 6.45
N THR A 41 0.80 -8.15 7.35
CA THR A 41 0.98 -9.46 7.98
C THR A 41 0.03 -9.65 9.16
N PRO A 42 -0.32 -10.91 9.53
CA PRO A 42 -1.36 -11.19 10.54
C PRO A 42 -1.12 -10.48 11.88
N VAL A 43 0.05 -10.66 12.47
CA VAL A 43 0.41 -10.15 13.80
C VAL A 43 1.78 -9.46 13.72
N PRO A 44 1.91 -8.25 14.28
CA PRO A 44 0.91 -7.43 14.94
C PRO A 44 0.12 -6.49 13.99
N HIS A 45 0.49 -6.43 12.70
CA HIS A 45 0.09 -5.37 11.77
C HIS A 45 -1.42 -5.33 11.51
N VAL A 46 -2.05 -6.48 11.24
CA VAL A 46 -3.52 -6.56 11.08
C VAL A 46 -4.24 -6.10 12.36
N ASP A 47 -3.72 -6.48 13.53
CA ASP A 47 -4.35 -6.11 14.80
C ASP A 47 -4.26 -4.59 15.06
N ILE A 48 -3.16 -3.96 14.68
CA ILE A 48 -3.00 -2.50 14.74
C ILE A 48 -3.97 -1.81 13.77
N LEU A 49 -4.07 -2.29 12.53
CA LEU A 49 -5.00 -1.72 11.54
C LEU A 49 -6.46 -1.79 11.99
N LYS A 50 -6.87 -2.87 12.63
CA LYS A 50 -8.23 -3.01 13.18
C LYS A 50 -8.57 -1.97 14.24
N VAL A 51 -7.57 -1.47 14.99
CA VAL A 51 -7.81 -0.43 16.00
C VAL A 51 -8.26 0.88 15.36
N VAL A 52 -7.71 1.22 14.19
CA VAL A 52 -8.03 2.47 13.49
C VAL A 52 -9.20 2.36 12.52
N GLU A 53 -9.67 1.15 12.23
CA GLU A 53 -10.73 0.89 11.25
C GLU A 53 -12.03 1.66 11.57
N GLU A 54 -12.44 1.66 12.84
CA GLU A 54 -13.66 2.37 13.27
C GLU A 54 -13.53 3.89 13.15
N ASP A 55 -12.34 4.43 13.39
CA ASP A 55 -12.11 5.88 13.29
C ASP A 55 -12.09 6.32 11.82
N LEU A 56 -11.46 5.55 10.94
CA LEU A 56 -11.50 5.77 9.49
C LEU A 56 -12.93 5.72 8.95
N LYS A 57 -13.74 4.78 9.44
CA LYS A 57 -15.14 4.68 9.06
C LYS A 57 -15.97 5.90 9.44
N LYS A 58 -15.71 6.52 10.60
CA LYS A 58 -16.36 7.77 11.02
C LYS A 58 -16.03 8.93 10.09
N GLU A 59 -14.83 8.91 9.49
CA GLU A 59 -14.39 9.86 8.48
C GLU A 59 -14.87 9.53 7.07
N GLY A 60 -15.63 8.45 6.92
CA GLY A 60 -16.18 7.98 5.65
C GLY A 60 -15.18 7.22 4.78
N ILE A 61 -14.12 6.68 5.39
CA ILE A 61 -13.11 5.85 4.73
C ILE A 61 -13.38 4.38 5.08
N GLU A 62 -13.50 3.53 4.07
CA GLU A 62 -13.60 2.08 4.21
C GLU A 62 -12.18 1.49 4.15
N LEU A 63 -11.76 0.82 5.21
CA LEU A 63 -10.49 0.09 5.24
C LEU A 63 -10.72 -1.38 4.85
N GLU A 64 -10.04 -1.83 3.80
CA GLU A 64 -9.93 -3.25 3.45
C GLU A 64 -8.53 -3.75 3.81
N ILE A 65 -8.45 -4.68 4.76
CA ILE A 65 -7.19 -5.28 5.19
C ILE A 65 -6.97 -6.57 4.41
N VAL A 66 -5.94 -6.59 3.56
CA VAL A 66 -5.52 -7.76 2.80
C VAL A 66 -4.37 -8.44 3.53
N THR A 67 -4.62 -9.65 4.07
CA THR A 67 -3.62 -10.35 4.87
C THR A 67 -2.70 -11.21 4.02
N TYR A 68 -1.40 -11.05 4.20
CA TYR A 68 -0.35 -11.82 3.55
C TYR A 68 0.50 -12.56 4.58
N THR A 69 0.88 -13.79 4.26
CA THR A 69 1.83 -14.59 5.07
C THR A 69 3.23 -14.63 4.46
N ASP A 70 3.38 -14.16 3.23
CA ASP A 70 4.63 -14.15 2.49
C ASP A 70 5.06 -12.70 2.20
N TYR A 71 6.17 -12.27 2.80
CA TYR A 71 6.69 -10.91 2.74
C TYR A 71 6.97 -10.39 1.32
N PRO A 72 7.65 -11.15 0.43
CA PRO A 72 7.92 -10.71 -0.94
C PRO A 72 6.68 -10.34 -1.74
N LEU A 73 5.54 -10.98 -1.46
CA LEU A 73 4.30 -10.73 -2.18
C LEU A 73 3.67 -9.37 -1.87
N ILE A 74 3.93 -8.82 -0.68
CA ILE A 74 3.25 -7.60 -0.23
C ILE A 74 3.70 -6.37 -1.03
N ASN A 75 5.01 -6.17 -1.18
CA ASN A 75 5.54 -5.08 -1.99
C ASN A 75 5.17 -5.24 -3.47
N LYS A 76 5.19 -6.48 -3.97
CA LYS A 76 4.80 -6.79 -5.34
C LYS A 76 3.33 -6.42 -5.59
N ALA A 77 2.41 -6.80 -4.71
CA ALA A 77 1.00 -6.44 -4.81
C ALA A 77 0.79 -4.92 -4.82
N LEU A 78 1.61 -4.16 -4.08
CA LEU A 78 1.56 -2.69 -4.10
C LEU A 78 2.06 -2.13 -5.44
N VAL A 79 3.17 -2.62 -5.98
CA VAL A 79 3.69 -2.24 -7.30
C VAL A 79 2.69 -2.55 -8.41
N GLU A 80 2.01 -3.70 -8.33
CA GLU A 80 0.99 -4.15 -9.28
C GLU A 80 -0.37 -3.46 -9.06
N LYS A 81 -0.49 -2.58 -8.04
CA LYS A 81 -1.71 -1.84 -7.70
C LYS A 81 -2.89 -2.73 -7.27
N GLU A 82 -2.60 -3.91 -6.78
CA GLU A 82 -3.60 -4.79 -6.16
C GLU A 82 -4.02 -4.29 -4.78
N ILE A 83 -3.13 -3.56 -4.10
CA ILE A 83 -3.35 -2.84 -2.84
C ILE A 83 -2.91 -1.38 -2.99
N ASP A 84 -3.39 -0.50 -2.13
CA ASP A 84 -3.15 0.94 -2.21
C ASP A 84 -2.01 1.38 -1.28
N ALA A 85 -1.76 0.61 -0.21
CA ALA A 85 -0.63 0.75 0.72
C ALA A 85 -0.28 -0.59 1.35
N ASN A 86 0.86 -0.65 2.02
CA ASN A 86 1.17 -1.79 2.88
C ASN A 86 1.68 -1.37 4.27
N PHE A 87 1.53 -2.27 5.23
CA PHE A 87 1.98 -2.08 6.59
C PHE A 87 2.54 -3.40 7.13
N PHE A 88 3.87 -3.59 7.05
CA PHE A 88 4.50 -4.84 7.51
C PHE A 88 6.01 -4.74 7.71
N GLN A 89 6.70 -3.87 7.00
CA GLN A 89 8.16 -3.92 6.84
C GLN A 89 8.88 -2.84 7.63
N HIS A 90 10.14 -3.10 7.95
CA HIS A 90 11.08 -2.12 8.48
C HIS A 90 11.88 -1.47 7.35
N VAL A 91 12.45 -0.30 7.62
CA VAL A 91 13.17 0.50 6.62
C VAL A 91 14.24 -0.28 5.87
N PRO A 92 15.13 -1.07 6.51
CA PRO A 92 16.17 -1.82 5.78
C PRO A 92 15.60 -2.84 4.78
N TYR A 93 14.45 -3.48 5.07
CA TYR A 93 13.79 -4.39 4.12
C TYR A 93 13.21 -3.63 2.93
N PHE A 94 12.60 -2.47 3.20
CA PHE A 94 12.10 -1.58 2.15
C PHE A 94 13.23 -1.11 1.22
N GLU A 95 14.36 -0.64 1.78
CA GLU A 95 15.50 -0.17 1.01
C GLU A 95 16.14 -1.29 0.16
N ASP A 96 16.19 -2.52 0.69
CA ASP A 96 16.67 -3.68 -0.06
C ASP A 96 15.73 -4.00 -1.25
N PHE A 97 14.41 -3.95 -1.03
CA PHE A 97 13.42 -4.11 -2.09
C PHE A 97 13.58 -3.04 -3.17
N GLU A 98 13.60 -1.75 -2.81
CA GLU A 98 13.73 -0.67 -3.79
C GLU A 98 15.03 -0.74 -4.59
N LYS A 99 16.12 -1.15 -3.96
CA LYS A 99 17.42 -1.30 -4.62
C LYS A 99 17.44 -2.45 -5.65
N ASN A 100 16.75 -3.53 -5.36
CA ASN A 100 16.77 -4.74 -6.20
C ASN A 100 15.64 -4.76 -7.23
N ASP A 101 14.44 -4.35 -6.84
CA ASP A 101 13.22 -4.47 -7.64
C ASP A 101 12.75 -3.14 -8.26
N GLN A 102 13.28 -2.00 -7.80
CA GLN A 102 12.97 -0.66 -8.31
C GLN A 102 11.45 -0.39 -8.40
N GLY A 103 10.74 -0.71 -7.32
CA GLY A 103 9.28 -0.62 -7.27
C GLY A 103 8.72 0.79 -7.36
N GLY A 104 9.54 1.81 -7.05
CA GLY A 104 9.13 3.21 -7.02
C GLY A 104 8.16 3.51 -5.88
N LEU A 105 8.27 2.77 -4.79
CA LEU A 105 7.45 2.94 -3.59
C LEU A 105 8.06 4.02 -2.69
N GLU A 106 7.23 4.59 -1.81
CA GLU A 106 7.66 5.59 -0.84
C GLU A 106 7.20 5.23 0.57
N ILE A 107 8.01 5.62 1.57
CA ILE A 107 7.67 5.45 2.99
C ILE A 107 6.76 6.60 3.40
N LEU A 108 5.53 6.30 3.83
CA LEU A 108 4.60 7.28 4.37
C LEU A 108 4.90 7.64 5.83
N GLY A 109 5.41 6.69 6.61
CA GLY A 109 5.77 6.91 8.00
C GLY A 109 6.08 5.63 8.76
N GLY A 110 6.61 5.79 9.98
CA GLY A 110 6.81 4.72 10.94
C GLY A 110 5.67 4.67 11.96
N VAL A 111 5.21 3.47 12.30
CA VAL A 111 4.08 3.27 13.23
C VAL A 111 4.57 2.73 14.57
N HIS A 112 5.44 1.70 14.56
CA HIS A 112 5.93 1.06 15.78
C HIS A 112 7.31 0.44 15.57
N ILE A 113 7.91 -0.06 16.63
CA ILE A 113 9.19 -0.77 16.61
C ILE A 113 8.94 -2.19 17.14
N GLU A 114 9.45 -3.16 16.41
CA GLU A 114 9.48 -4.57 16.82
C GLU A 114 10.93 -4.95 17.20
N PRO A 115 11.24 -5.01 18.49
CA PRO A 115 12.55 -5.46 18.90
C PRO A 115 12.73 -6.95 18.64
N MET A 116 13.90 -7.34 18.12
CA MET A 116 14.25 -8.74 17.99
C MET A 116 14.57 -9.31 19.36
N GLY A 117 14.00 -10.46 19.69
CA GLY A 117 14.26 -11.16 20.94
C GLY A 117 14.85 -12.55 20.71
N ILE A 118 15.65 -13.02 21.66
CA ILE A 118 16.12 -14.41 21.72
C ILE A 118 15.20 -15.19 22.65
N TYR A 119 14.65 -16.28 22.17
CA TYR A 119 13.69 -17.11 22.88
C TYR A 119 14.24 -18.54 23.03
N SER A 120 14.10 -19.12 24.20
CA SER A 120 14.48 -20.51 24.45
C SER A 120 13.50 -21.21 25.38
N LYS A 121 13.20 -22.48 25.08
CA LYS A 121 12.54 -23.41 26.02
C LYS A 121 13.51 -24.17 26.89
N LYS A 122 14.81 -24.19 26.50
CA LYS A 122 15.88 -24.96 27.13
C LYS A 122 16.68 -24.11 28.13
N TYR A 123 16.98 -22.87 27.76
CA TYR A 123 17.86 -21.99 28.53
C TYR A 123 17.10 -20.77 29.06
N LYS A 124 17.53 -20.26 30.24
CA LYS A 124 16.93 -19.09 30.89
C LYS A 124 17.77 -17.81 30.67
N SER A 125 19.06 -17.96 30.32
CA SER A 125 19.94 -16.86 29.99
C SER A 125 20.91 -17.26 28.86
N LEU A 126 21.53 -16.26 28.23
CA LEU A 126 22.56 -16.47 27.21
C LEU A 126 23.83 -17.11 27.77
N ASP A 127 24.13 -16.90 29.06
CA ASP A 127 25.30 -17.45 29.72
C ASP A 127 25.23 -18.97 29.89
N GLU A 128 24.06 -19.57 29.72
CA GLU A 128 23.87 -21.00 29.77
C GLU A 128 24.15 -21.72 28.43
N LEU A 129 24.34 -20.95 27.33
CA LEU A 129 24.68 -21.50 26.03
C LEU A 129 26.04 -22.15 26.03
N LYS A 130 26.18 -23.26 25.33
CA LYS A 130 27.39 -24.06 25.21
C LYS A 130 27.86 -24.13 23.77
N ASP A 131 29.13 -24.37 23.59
CA ASP A 131 29.66 -24.67 22.26
C ASP A 131 28.93 -25.84 21.62
N GLY A 132 28.45 -25.62 20.40
CA GLY A 132 27.65 -26.60 19.64
C GLY A 132 26.14 -26.47 19.84
N ASP A 133 25.64 -25.56 20.67
CA ASP A 133 24.20 -25.28 20.71
C ASP A 133 23.77 -24.56 19.40
N GLU A 134 22.61 -24.96 18.90
CA GLU A 134 22.05 -24.39 17.67
C GLU A 134 21.11 -23.22 17.98
N VAL A 135 21.26 -22.14 17.24
CA VAL A 135 20.41 -20.94 17.31
C VAL A 135 19.76 -20.72 15.95
N MET A 136 18.45 -20.67 15.93
CA MET A 136 17.70 -20.35 14.72
C MET A 136 17.65 -18.83 14.53
N ILE A 137 18.04 -18.36 13.35
CA ILE A 137 17.99 -16.96 12.96
C ILE A 137 17.04 -16.73 11.80
N PRO A 138 16.56 -15.49 11.56
CA PRO A 138 15.81 -15.16 10.34
C PRO A 138 16.61 -15.52 9.09
N ASN A 139 15.92 -15.90 8.02
CA ASN A 139 16.54 -16.29 6.74
C ASN A 139 16.60 -15.14 5.73
N ASP A 140 16.19 -13.94 6.09
CA ASP A 140 16.29 -12.75 5.23
C ASP A 140 17.59 -11.96 5.50
N THR A 141 18.11 -11.31 4.46
CA THR A 141 19.37 -10.59 4.48
C THR A 141 19.35 -9.37 5.39
N THR A 142 18.19 -8.82 5.69
CA THR A 142 18.03 -7.56 6.41
C THR A 142 17.92 -7.75 7.93
N ASN A 143 17.57 -8.96 8.39
CA ASN A 143 17.48 -9.31 9.81
C ASN A 143 18.58 -10.27 10.27
N SER A 144 19.05 -11.21 9.44
CA SER A 144 20.07 -12.19 9.82
C SER A 144 21.44 -11.58 10.18
N GLY A 145 21.76 -10.41 9.66
CA GLY A 145 23.01 -9.70 9.90
C GLY A 145 22.91 -8.56 10.94
N ARG A 146 21.77 -8.34 11.57
CA ARG A 146 21.63 -7.29 12.58
C ARG A 146 22.33 -7.73 13.87
N PRO A 147 23.24 -6.93 14.42
CA PRO A 147 23.83 -7.22 15.72
C PRO A 147 22.74 -7.23 16.78
N LEU A 148 22.77 -8.25 17.62
CA LEU A 148 21.94 -8.38 18.82
C LEU A 148 22.41 -7.41 19.89
#